data_8aabfcbb0f0dd07efd934be8b6386d20
#
_entry.id   8aabfcbb0f0dd07efd934be8b6386d20
#
_cell.length_a   1.000
_cell.length_b   1.000
_cell.length_c   1.000
_cell.angle_alpha   90.00
_cell.angle_beta   90.00
_cell.angle_gamma   90.00
#
_symmetry.space_group_name_H-M   'P 1'
#
loop_
_entity.id
_entity.type
_entity.pdbx_description
1 polymer ?
#
loop_
_entity_poly.entity_id
_entity_poly.type
_entity_poly.pdbx_seq_one_letter_code
_entity_poly.pdbx_strand_id
1 'polypeptide(L)'
;MLSALVNQVPDKVQVMGSTAQDGAGGTKSVGAIDGVTQTATEVVAEYVKMTGAGRARLVPVSYVDELLATLIAGGASVVEPLAGVPVEVCDIKGRAAAGELLVADVRTIGAEFSPACRLGAEIAVAEDARVPGYVVVCMRKCCIPWVAEAVEAKACSAEDVTVSTTGAEEQASARVSRHAASDAAQVVAAFLACHPRVEAVRYPGLKTDPSFARATSQLVGGFGPYVDYMWKESPGEWHRFTATDEDARTQIINFERLG
;
A
#
# COMPACT_ATOMS: atom_id res chain seq x y z
N MET A 1 28.36 4.87 11.93
CA MET A 1 28.34 6.31 11.63
C MET A 1 27.21 6.54 10.65
N LEU A 2 26.02 6.88 11.15
CA LEU A 2 24.84 7.25 10.37
C LEU A 2 24.52 8.68 10.72
N SER A 3 24.72 9.58 9.77
CA SER A 3 24.48 11.02 9.95
C SER A 3 23.31 11.45 9.11
N ALA A 4 22.30 11.91 9.78
CA ALA A 4 21.19 12.79 9.46
C ALA A 4 21.13 13.41 8.03
N LEU A 5 19.98 13.24 7.39
CA LEU A 5 19.45 14.18 6.40
C LEU A 5 18.08 14.66 6.89
N VAL A 6 18.09 15.86 7.45
CA VAL A 6 16.90 16.64 7.82
C VAL A 6 16.40 17.31 6.55
N ASN A 7 15.21 16.99 6.11
CA ASN A 7 14.51 17.72 5.04
C ASN A 7 13.81 18.95 5.63
N GLN A 8 14.22 20.12 5.13
CA GLN A 8 13.57 21.39 5.38
C GLN A 8 12.29 21.50 4.53
N VAL A 9 11.19 21.81 5.20
CA VAL A 9 9.91 22.20 4.60
C VAL A 9 9.97 23.71 4.33
N PRO A 10 9.62 24.21 3.14
CA PRO A 10 9.47 25.64 2.90
C PRO A 10 8.10 26.15 3.37
N ASP A 11 8.13 27.24 4.11
CA ASP A 11 7.00 27.99 4.62
C ASP A 11 6.32 28.87 3.54
N LYS A 12 4.98 28.95 3.67
CA LYS A 12 4.11 30.04 3.22
C LYS A 12 3.95 30.37 1.74
N VAL A 13 2.77 30.00 1.23
CA VAL A 13 2.10 30.76 0.16
C VAL A 13 0.91 31.52 0.78
N GLN A 14 0.99 32.86 0.76
CA GLN A 14 -0.11 33.76 1.07
C GLN A 14 -1.09 33.81 -0.10
N VAL A 15 -2.37 33.54 0.16
CA VAL A 15 -3.46 33.78 -0.79
C VAL A 15 -4.02 35.16 -0.53
N MET A 16 -3.87 36.06 -1.52
CA MET A 16 -4.54 37.35 -1.55
C MET A 16 -6.00 37.16 -1.92
N GLY A 17 -6.87 37.70 -1.09
CA GLY A 17 -8.30 37.80 -1.37
C GLY A 17 -8.62 38.80 -2.48
N SER A 18 -9.60 38.45 -3.32
CA SER A 18 -10.32 39.33 -4.18
C SER A 18 -11.81 39.24 -3.89
N THR A 19 -12.38 40.31 -3.38
CA THR A 19 -13.82 40.51 -3.22
C THR A 19 -14.44 40.90 -4.55
N ALA A 20 -15.52 40.23 -4.97
CA ALA A 20 -16.51 40.76 -5.89
C ALA A 20 -17.90 40.31 -5.44
N GLN A 21 -18.77 41.33 -5.27
CA GLN A 21 -20.16 41.24 -4.85
C GLN A 21 -21.10 41.01 -6.04
N ASP A 22 -22.28 40.45 -5.66
CA ASP A 22 -23.60 40.56 -6.26
C ASP A 22 -24.04 39.61 -7.38
N GLY A 23 -25.10 38.84 -7.04
CA GLY A 23 -25.96 38.12 -7.97
C GLY A 23 -26.89 37.15 -7.28
N ALA A 24 -28.10 37.59 -6.92
CA ALA A 24 -29.15 36.75 -6.34
C ALA A 24 -29.55 35.59 -7.27
N GLY A 25 -29.50 34.36 -6.78
CA GLY A 25 -30.02 33.20 -7.47
C GLY A 25 -30.04 31.97 -6.56
N GLY A 26 -31.24 31.53 -6.24
CA GLY A 26 -31.60 30.53 -5.26
C GLY A 26 -30.65 29.35 -5.09
N THR A 27 -30.10 29.24 -3.91
CA THR A 27 -29.41 28.05 -3.41
C THR A 27 -30.43 26.95 -3.21
N LYS A 28 -30.50 26.01 -4.17
CA LYS A 28 -30.96 24.66 -3.86
C LYS A 28 -29.94 24.08 -2.90
N SER A 29 -30.31 23.92 -1.66
CA SER A 29 -29.58 23.09 -0.70
C SER A 29 -29.48 21.70 -1.33
N VAL A 30 -28.29 21.33 -1.78
CA VAL A 30 -27.95 19.94 -2.03
C VAL A 30 -28.05 19.28 -0.66
N GLY A 31 -29.05 18.41 -0.52
CA GLY A 31 -29.30 17.70 0.72
C GLY A 31 -28.02 17.06 1.21
N ALA A 32 -27.73 17.27 2.49
CA ALA A 32 -26.73 16.51 3.21
C ALA A 32 -27.04 15.02 2.93
N ILE A 33 -26.13 14.35 2.27
CA ILE A 33 -26.12 12.89 2.24
C ILE A 33 -25.93 12.51 3.70
N ASP A 34 -26.91 11.83 4.28
CA ASP A 34 -26.82 11.27 5.62
C ASP A 34 -25.51 10.48 5.67
N GLY A 35 -24.49 11.09 6.29
CA GLY A 35 -23.18 10.50 6.43
C GLY A 35 -23.31 9.30 7.37
N VAL A 36 -23.38 8.09 6.82
CA VAL A 36 -23.17 6.88 7.60
C VAL A 36 -21.77 6.98 8.18
N THR A 37 -21.65 7.39 9.42
CA THR A 37 -20.37 7.49 10.13
C THR A 37 -19.89 6.06 10.36
N GLN A 38 -18.92 5.62 9.57
CA GLN A 38 -18.33 4.30 9.71
C GLN A 38 -17.64 4.20 11.08
N THR A 39 -17.78 3.08 11.75
CA THR A 39 -17.13 2.80 13.03
C THR A 39 -15.75 2.16 12.84
N ALA A 40 -14.87 2.31 13.82
CA ALA A 40 -13.57 1.64 13.78
C ALA A 40 -13.70 0.10 13.76
N THR A 41 -14.75 -0.45 14.34
CA THR A 41 -15.09 -1.88 14.25
C THR A 41 -15.37 -2.31 12.80
N GLU A 42 -16.10 -1.48 12.03
CA GLU A 42 -16.36 -1.75 10.62
C GLU A 42 -15.10 -1.65 9.77
N VAL A 43 -14.20 -0.68 10.05
CA VAL A 43 -12.87 -0.60 9.43
C VAL A 43 -12.10 -1.90 9.67
N VAL A 44 -12.00 -2.34 10.92
CA VAL A 44 -11.31 -3.59 11.28
C VAL A 44 -11.92 -4.80 10.55
N ALA A 45 -13.26 -4.90 10.48
CA ALA A 45 -13.96 -5.99 9.80
C ALA A 45 -13.68 -6.02 8.28
N GLU A 46 -13.53 -4.85 7.66
CA GLU A 46 -13.15 -4.74 6.25
C GLU A 46 -11.76 -5.33 5.98
N TYR A 47 -10.78 -5.00 6.82
CA TYR A 47 -9.42 -5.54 6.71
C TYR A 47 -9.35 -7.05 6.93
N VAL A 48 -10.18 -7.58 7.84
CA VAL A 48 -10.32 -9.05 8.01
C VAL A 48 -10.73 -9.71 6.68
N LYS A 49 -11.66 -9.12 5.93
CA LYS A 49 -12.08 -9.65 4.62
C LYS A 49 -10.98 -9.53 3.56
N MET A 50 -10.35 -8.36 3.46
CA MET A 50 -9.30 -8.09 2.44
C MET A 50 -8.11 -9.03 2.62
N THR A 51 -7.58 -9.13 3.81
CA THR A 51 -6.37 -9.92 4.09
C THR A 51 -6.65 -11.42 4.26
N GLY A 52 -7.92 -11.81 4.45
CA GLY A 52 -8.31 -13.18 4.78
C GLY A 52 -7.96 -13.58 6.22
N ALA A 53 -7.84 -12.61 7.10
CA ALA A 53 -7.56 -12.80 8.51
C ALA A 53 -8.74 -13.46 9.27
N GLY A 54 -8.46 -13.97 10.45
CA GLY A 54 -9.49 -14.42 11.39
C GLY A 54 -10.01 -13.29 12.28
N ARG A 55 -9.13 -12.33 12.58
CA ARG A 55 -9.41 -11.13 13.37
C ARG A 55 -8.41 -10.03 13.07
N ALA A 56 -8.71 -8.80 13.44
CA ALA A 56 -7.77 -7.70 13.38
C ALA A 56 -7.90 -6.80 14.63
N ARG A 57 -6.87 -5.98 14.86
CA ARG A 57 -6.78 -5.04 15.97
C ARG A 57 -6.20 -3.71 15.47
N LEU A 58 -6.56 -2.65 16.17
CA LEU A 58 -5.92 -1.34 16.02
C LEU A 58 -4.75 -1.25 16.98
N VAL A 59 -3.58 -0.96 16.47
CA VAL A 59 -2.36 -0.76 17.24
C VAL A 59 -1.88 0.66 16.99
N PRO A 60 -1.63 1.48 18.03
CA PRO A 60 -1.06 2.80 17.84
C PRO A 60 0.26 2.75 17.07
N VAL A 61 0.46 3.68 16.13
CA VAL A 61 1.69 3.73 15.29
C VAL A 61 2.94 3.74 16.15
N SER A 62 2.91 4.38 17.32
CA SER A 62 4.04 4.45 18.26
C SER A 62 4.48 3.08 18.80
N TYR A 63 3.65 2.05 18.74
CA TYR A 63 3.98 0.69 19.20
C TYR A 63 4.34 -0.28 18.07
N VAL A 64 4.24 0.14 16.81
CA VAL A 64 4.46 -0.76 15.66
C VAL A 64 5.88 -1.28 15.63
N ASP A 65 6.88 -0.41 15.80
CA ASP A 65 8.29 -0.82 15.77
C ASP A 65 8.63 -1.78 16.92
N GLU A 66 8.09 -1.53 18.11
CA GLU A 66 8.27 -2.43 19.26
C GLU A 66 7.59 -3.78 19.03
N LEU A 67 6.38 -3.78 18.45
CA LEU A 67 5.68 -5.00 18.06
C LEU A 67 6.49 -5.80 17.05
N LEU A 68 6.93 -5.17 15.96
CA LEU A 68 7.73 -5.82 14.93
C LEU A 68 9.06 -6.36 15.51
N ALA A 69 9.74 -5.59 16.36
CA ALA A 69 10.96 -6.06 17.03
C ALA A 69 10.70 -7.29 17.90
N THR A 70 9.58 -7.31 18.64
CA THR A 70 9.17 -8.47 19.47
C THR A 70 8.93 -9.71 18.61
N LEU A 71 8.22 -9.54 17.47
CA LEU A 71 7.94 -10.64 16.55
C LEU A 71 9.22 -11.18 15.89
N ILE A 72 10.12 -10.29 15.45
CA ILE A 72 11.42 -10.65 14.86
C ILE A 72 12.28 -11.40 15.88
N ALA A 73 12.33 -10.95 17.14
CA ALA A 73 13.04 -11.63 18.22
C ALA A 73 12.46 -13.03 18.49
N GLY A 74 11.17 -13.23 18.25
CA GLY A 74 10.48 -14.52 18.30
C GLY A 74 10.66 -15.38 17.04
N GLY A 75 11.47 -14.96 16.07
CA GLY A 75 11.78 -15.71 14.86
C GLY A 75 10.89 -15.38 13.65
N ALA A 76 10.10 -14.29 13.70
CA ALA A 76 9.33 -13.87 12.55
C ALA A 76 10.20 -13.17 11.49
N SER A 77 9.86 -13.38 10.23
CA SER A 77 10.38 -12.62 9.09
C SER A 77 9.36 -11.59 8.64
N VAL A 78 9.75 -10.31 8.62
CA VAL A 78 8.93 -9.25 8.02
C VAL A 78 9.17 -9.25 6.52
N VAL A 79 8.08 -9.25 5.74
CA VAL A 79 8.13 -9.31 4.28
C VAL A 79 7.15 -8.30 3.69
N GLU A 80 7.55 -7.70 2.57
CA GLU A 80 6.66 -6.94 1.71
C GLU A 80 6.20 -7.82 0.53
N PRO A 81 4.93 -7.74 0.10
CA PRO A 81 4.45 -8.49 -1.05
C PRO A 81 5.18 -8.18 -2.35
N LEU A 82 5.63 -6.92 -2.50
CA LEU A 82 6.50 -6.44 -3.58
C LEU A 82 7.75 -5.82 -2.96
N ALA A 83 8.92 -6.33 -3.30
CA ALA A 83 10.18 -5.88 -2.73
C ALA A 83 11.33 -5.86 -3.74
N GLY A 84 12.40 -5.17 -3.40
CA GLY A 84 13.65 -5.16 -4.17
C GLY A 84 13.65 -4.23 -5.39
N VAL A 85 14.84 -4.05 -5.97
CA VAL A 85 15.09 -3.45 -7.28
C VAL A 85 16.11 -4.37 -7.98
N PRO A 86 15.72 -5.09 -9.04
CA PRO A 86 14.39 -5.11 -9.66
C PRO A 86 13.31 -5.70 -8.74
N VAL A 87 12.06 -5.26 -8.97
CA VAL A 87 10.91 -5.68 -8.19
C VAL A 87 10.66 -7.18 -8.29
N GLU A 88 10.43 -7.80 -7.15
CA GLU A 88 10.04 -9.21 -7.05
C GLU A 88 8.81 -9.37 -6.16
N VAL A 89 8.02 -10.38 -6.48
CA VAL A 89 6.89 -10.79 -5.64
C VAL A 89 7.39 -11.76 -4.57
N CYS A 90 7.19 -11.42 -3.31
CA CYS A 90 7.52 -12.32 -2.21
C CYS A 90 6.66 -13.60 -2.27
N ASP A 91 7.28 -14.76 -2.10
CA ASP A 91 6.55 -16.04 -2.03
C ASP A 91 5.99 -16.28 -0.63
N ILE A 92 5.00 -15.50 -0.23
CA ILE A 92 4.35 -15.63 1.09
C ILE A 92 3.80 -17.05 1.27
N LYS A 93 3.11 -17.56 0.25
CA LYS A 93 2.48 -18.88 0.31
C LYS A 93 3.49 -20.02 0.45
N GLY A 94 4.55 -20.00 -0.36
CA GLY A 94 5.59 -21.03 -0.31
C GLY A 94 6.39 -21.00 1.00
N ARG A 95 6.76 -19.78 1.45
CA ARG A 95 7.50 -19.60 2.71
C ARG A 95 6.68 -20.02 3.93
N ALA A 96 5.40 -19.63 3.98
CA ALA A 96 4.49 -20.08 5.05
C ALA A 96 4.30 -21.60 5.04
N ALA A 97 4.19 -22.21 3.85
CA ALA A 97 4.11 -23.67 3.71
C ALA A 97 5.40 -24.39 4.16
N ALA A 98 6.55 -23.72 4.05
CA ALA A 98 7.83 -24.20 4.58
C ALA A 98 7.96 -24.02 6.10
N GLY A 99 6.95 -23.48 6.77
CA GLY A 99 6.92 -23.30 8.23
C GLY A 99 7.52 -21.98 8.71
N GLU A 100 7.81 -21.04 7.82
CA GLU A 100 8.29 -19.73 8.23
C GLU A 100 7.16 -18.92 8.91
N LEU A 101 7.49 -18.25 9.99
CA LEU A 101 6.61 -17.29 10.65
C LEU A 101 6.73 -15.96 9.93
N LEU A 102 5.69 -15.57 9.19
CA LEU A 102 5.70 -14.38 8.35
C LEU A 102 4.80 -13.26 8.89
N VAL A 103 5.36 -12.05 8.90
CA VAL A 103 4.66 -10.79 9.08
C VAL A 103 4.67 -10.06 7.75
N ALA A 104 3.52 -9.93 7.10
CA ALA A 104 3.40 -9.22 5.84
C ALA A 104 3.14 -7.71 6.08
N ASP A 105 4.06 -6.87 5.67
CA ASP A 105 3.85 -5.43 5.63
C ASP A 105 3.19 -5.05 4.31
N VAL A 106 1.90 -4.75 4.36
CA VAL A 106 1.10 -4.39 3.19
C VAL A 106 0.83 -2.88 3.10
N ARG A 107 1.48 -2.07 3.95
CA ARG A 107 1.26 -0.61 3.99
C ARG A 107 1.59 0.06 2.66
N THR A 108 2.68 -0.37 2.02
CA THR A 108 3.16 0.22 0.76
C THR A 108 2.22 -0.02 -0.42
N ILE A 109 1.73 -1.26 -0.59
CA ILE A 109 0.90 -1.61 -1.75
C ILE A 109 -0.61 -1.56 -1.48
N GLY A 110 -1.01 -1.53 -0.21
CA GLY A 110 -2.39 -1.63 0.24
C GLY A 110 -2.86 -3.07 0.47
N ALA A 111 -3.68 -3.25 1.51
CA ALA A 111 -4.22 -4.57 1.87
C ALA A 111 -5.15 -5.16 0.81
N GLU A 112 -5.71 -4.31 -0.05
CA GLU A 112 -6.57 -4.71 -1.17
C GLU A 112 -5.84 -5.52 -2.25
N PHE A 113 -4.49 -5.36 -2.36
CA PHE A 113 -3.69 -6.10 -3.32
C PHE A 113 -3.14 -7.42 -2.77
N SER A 114 -3.06 -7.58 -1.45
CA SER A 114 -2.46 -8.77 -0.86
C SER A 114 -3.31 -9.40 0.23
N PRO A 115 -3.95 -10.56 -0.01
CA PRO A 115 -4.65 -11.33 0.99
C PRO A 115 -3.67 -12.13 1.87
N ALA A 116 -2.70 -11.45 2.49
CA ALA A 116 -1.51 -12.04 3.08
C ALA A 116 -1.81 -13.12 4.14
N CYS A 117 -2.83 -12.92 4.99
CA CYS A 117 -3.21 -13.93 5.99
C CYS A 117 -3.82 -15.18 5.34
N ARG A 118 -4.52 -15.04 4.19
CA ARG A 118 -5.01 -16.17 3.40
C ARG A 118 -3.86 -16.95 2.76
N LEU A 119 -2.78 -16.26 2.40
CA LEU A 119 -1.57 -16.86 1.85
C LEU A 119 -0.72 -17.57 2.91
N GLY A 120 -1.01 -17.37 4.20
CA GLY A 120 -0.35 -18.05 5.30
C GLY A 120 0.50 -17.15 6.20
N ALA A 121 0.57 -15.84 5.95
CA ALA A 121 1.20 -14.94 6.91
C ALA A 121 0.44 -14.95 8.24
N GLU A 122 1.17 -14.99 9.35
CA GLU A 122 0.58 -14.95 10.70
C GLU A 122 -0.07 -13.61 10.98
N ILE A 123 0.57 -12.54 10.47
CA ILE A 123 0.12 -11.15 10.61
C ILE A 123 0.21 -10.44 9.26
N ALA A 124 -0.73 -9.54 9.01
CA ALA A 124 -0.60 -8.49 8.00
C ALA A 124 -0.76 -7.12 8.67
N VAL A 125 0.15 -6.19 8.38
CA VAL A 125 0.13 -4.82 8.91
C VAL A 125 -0.29 -3.87 7.78
N ALA A 126 -1.33 -3.09 8.01
CA ALA A 126 -1.90 -2.14 7.04
C ALA A 126 -2.11 -0.77 7.67
N GLU A 127 -2.13 0.27 6.84
CA GLU A 127 -2.54 1.62 7.22
C GLU A 127 -3.93 1.94 6.67
N ASP A 128 -4.65 2.81 7.40
CA ASP A 128 -5.94 3.31 6.98
C ASP A 128 -6.14 4.75 7.46
N ALA A 129 -6.39 5.66 6.50
CA ALA A 129 -6.58 7.08 6.79
C ALA A 129 -7.81 7.36 7.67
N ARG A 130 -8.77 6.42 7.75
CA ARG A 130 -9.95 6.52 8.60
C ARG A 130 -9.62 6.44 10.08
N VAL A 131 -8.52 5.80 10.44
CA VAL A 131 -8.05 5.62 11.83
C VAL A 131 -6.65 6.22 12.01
N PRO A 132 -6.52 7.55 11.89
CA PRO A 132 -5.23 8.23 11.93
C PRO A 132 -4.51 7.97 13.28
N GLY A 133 -3.22 7.70 13.21
CA GLY A 133 -2.41 7.37 14.39
C GLY A 133 -2.44 5.88 14.78
N TYR A 134 -3.15 5.05 14.02
CA TYR A 134 -3.22 3.60 14.21
C TYR A 134 -2.87 2.85 12.93
N VAL A 135 -2.37 1.63 13.11
CA VAL A 135 -2.30 0.62 12.04
C VAL A 135 -3.33 -0.48 12.33
N VAL A 136 -3.80 -1.10 11.25
CA VAL A 136 -4.65 -2.29 11.35
C VAL A 136 -3.76 -3.53 11.28
N VAL A 137 -3.66 -4.25 12.39
CA VAL A 137 -2.90 -5.49 12.49
C VAL A 137 -3.88 -6.67 12.37
N CYS A 138 -3.83 -7.33 11.22
CA CYS A 138 -4.65 -8.48 10.88
C CYS A 138 -3.94 -9.76 11.29
N MET A 139 -4.62 -10.66 12.00
CA MET A 139 -4.08 -11.94 12.48
C MET A 139 -4.77 -13.11 11.77
N ARG A 140 -4.00 -14.09 11.33
CA ARG A 140 -4.50 -15.33 10.72
C ARG A 140 -5.51 -16.03 11.64
N LYS A 141 -6.46 -16.80 11.09
CA LYS A 141 -7.51 -17.48 11.84
C LYS A 141 -6.98 -18.39 12.96
N CYS A 142 -5.89 -19.12 12.68
CA CYS A 142 -5.21 -19.98 13.65
C CYS A 142 -3.83 -19.38 13.98
N CYS A 143 -3.81 -18.09 14.34
CA CYS A 143 -2.58 -17.40 14.71
C CYS A 143 -1.91 -18.06 15.91
N ILE A 144 -0.60 -18.14 15.86
CA ILE A 144 0.23 -18.71 16.96
C ILE A 144 -0.05 -17.92 18.25
N PRO A 145 -0.31 -18.59 19.38
CA PRO A 145 -0.77 -17.91 20.62
C PRO A 145 0.11 -16.75 21.06
N TRP A 146 1.43 -16.93 21.15
CA TRP A 146 2.34 -15.87 21.60
C TRP A 146 2.38 -14.67 20.65
N VAL A 147 2.20 -14.91 19.33
CA VAL A 147 2.09 -13.84 18.31
C VAL A 147 0.81 -13.02 18.56
N ALA A 148 -0.29 -13.71 18.81
CA ALA A 148 -1.55 -13.07 19.12
C ALA A 148 -1.47 -12.27 20.44
N GLU A 149 -0.84 -12.81 21.47
CA GLU A 149 -0.61 -12.13 22.76
C GLU A 149 0.25 -10.89 22.59
N ALA A 150 1.29 -10.93 21.75
CA ALA A 150 2.13 -9.77 21.46
C ALA A 150 1.33 -8.63 20.81
N VAL A 151 0.42 -8.95 19.89
CA VAL A 151 -0.49 -7.95 19.27
C VAL A 151 -1.48 -7.41 20.28
N GLU A 152 -2.16 -8.28 21.05
CA GLU A 152 -3.16 -7.87 22.04
C GLU A 152 -2.55 -6.98 23.14
N ALA A 153 -1.29 -7.20 23.51
CA ALA A 153 -0.58 -6.38 24.50
C ALA A 153 -0.36 -4.92 24.04
N LYS A 154 -0.42 -4.66 22.74
CA LYS A 154 -0.24 -3.33 22.13
C LYS A 154 -1.53 -2.77 21.53
N ALA A 155 -2.57 -3.59 21.42
CA ALA A 155 -3.84 -3.20 20.82
C ALA A 155 -4.66 -2.31 21.75
N CYS A 156 -5.47 -1.43 21.15
CA CYS A 156 -6.54 -0.71 21.81
C CYS A 156 -7.91 -1.25 21.41
N SER A 157 -8.94 -0.93 22.20
CA SER A 157 -10.30 -1.24 21.81
C SER A 157 -10.70 -0.39 20.59
N ALA A 158 -11.35 -1.02 19.62
CA ALA A 158 -11.88 -0.28 18.48
C ALA A 158 -12.97 0.72 18.87
N GLU A 159 -13.64 0.49 20.01
CA GLU A 159 -14.66 1.39 20.53
C GLU A 159 -14.06 2.72 21.04
N ASP A 160 -12.79 2.70 21.43
CA ASP A 160 -12.06 3.89 21.92
C ASP A 160 -11.46 4.72 20.79
N VAL A 161 -11.54 4.25 19.53
CA VAL A 161 -10.94 4.89 18.36
C VAL A 161 -12.00 5.65 17.56
N THR A 162 -11.79 6.95 17.42
CA THR A 162 -12.65 7.79 16.59
C THR A 162 -12.26 7.66 15.11
N VAL A 163 -13.22 7.37 14.26
CA VAL A 163 -13.04 7.32 12.81
C VAL A 163 -13.11 8.73 12.23
N SER A 164 -12.13 9.07 11.39
CA SER A 164 -12.08 10.35 10.68
C SER A 164 -13.01 10.29 9.45
N THR A 165 -13.92 11.24 9.34
CA THR A 165 -14.77 11.40 8.15
C THR A 165 -13.96 11.85 6.94
N THR A 166 -13.01 12.78 7.10
CA THR A 166 -12.05 13.18 6.06
C THR A 166 -11.18 11.99 5.64
N GLY A 167 -10.72 11.18 6.61
CA GLY A 167 -9.97 9.97 6.36
C GLY A 167 -10.74 8.93 5.52
N ALA A 168 -12.07 8.91 5.55
CA ALA A 168 -12.86 8.02 4.71
C ALA A 168 -12.77 8.39 3.22
N GLU A 169 -12.81 9.68 2.90
CA GLU A 169 -12.61 10.18 1.53
C GLU A 169 -11.17 9.96 1.06
N GLU A 170 -10.20 10.25 1.92
CA GLU A 170 -8.77 10.00 1.66
C GLU A 170 -8.50 8.53 1.39
N GLN A 171 -9.04 7.62 2.21
CA GLN A 171 -8.85 6.17 2.03
C GLN A 171 -9.49 5.66 0.74
N ALA A 172 -10.70 6.13 0.41
CA ALA A 172 -11.37 5.78 -0.84
C ALA A 172 -10.57 6.29 -2.05
N SER A 173 -10.12 7.54 -2.02
CA SER A 173 -9.28 8.14 -3.06
C SER A 173 -7.96 7.39 -3.20
N ALA A 174 -7.27 7.10 -2.10
CA ALA A 174 -6.00 6.37 -2.11
C ALA A 174 -6.13 4.97 -2.72
N ARG A 175 -7.23 4.25 -2.48
CA ARG A 175 -7.49 2.95 -3.11
C ARG A 175 -7.69 3.08 -4.62
N VAL A 176 -8.50 4.04 -5.05
CA VAL A 176 -8.72 4.31 -6.49
C VAL A 176 -7.39 4.67 -7.15
N SER A 177 -6.61 5.56 -6.53
CA SER A 177 -5.30 6.00 -7.01
C SER A 177 -4.32 4.83 -7.12
N ARG A 178 -4.24 3.93 -6.12
CA ARG A 178 -3.38 2.74 -6.18
C ARG A 178 -3.76 1.77 -7.32
N HIS A 179 -5.07 1.56 -7.55
CA HIS A 179 -5.52 0.73 -8.67
C HIS A 179 -5.17 1.39 -10.01
N ALA A 180 -5.44 2.68 -10.17
CA ALA A 180 -5.10 3.42 -11.38
C ALA A 180 -3.58 3.41 -11.65
N ALA A 181 -2.77 3.58 -10.60
CA ALA A 181 -1.30 3.48 -10.71
C ALA A 181 -0.84 2.07 -11.14
N SER A 182 -1.46 1.01 -10.63
CA SER A 182 -1.16 -0.36 -11.07
C SER A 182 -1.54 -0.61 -12.54
N ASP A 183 -2.68 -0.08 -12.98
CA ASP A 183 -3.12 -0.18 -14.38
C ASP A 183 -2.19 0.62 -15.30
N ALA A 184 -1.80 1.83 -14.89
CA ALA A 184 -0.82 2.64 -15.63
C ALA A 184 0.54 1.93 -15.71
N ALA A 185 1.02 1.33 -14.62
CA ALA A 185 2.25 0.55 -14.60
C ALA A 185 2.24 -0.60 -15.61
N GLN A 186 1.11 -1.29 -15.76
CA GLN A 186 0.97 -2.36 -16.77
C GLN A 186 1.19 -1.85 -18.19
N VAL A 187 0.66 -0.67 -18.51
CA VAL A 187 0.82 -0.03 -19.83
C VAL A 187 2.26 0.44 -20.03
N VAL A 188 2.84 1.12 -19.02
CA VAL A 188 4.23 1.59 -19.06
C VAL A 188 5.20 0.42 -19.20
N ALA A 189 4.99 -0.67 -18.45
CA ALA A 189 5.84 -1.86 -18.55
C ALA A 189 5.79 -2.49 -19.96
N ALA A 190 4.61 -2.58 -20.56
CA ALA A 190 4.46 -3.07 -21.94
C ALA A 190 5.15 -2.15 -22.96
N PHE A 191 5.06 -0.83 -22.77
CA PHE A 191 5.77 0.14 -23.59
C PHE A 191 7.30 -0.03 -23.47
N LEU A 192 7.83 -0.06 -22.25
CA LEU A 192 9.26 -0.21 -21.98
C LEU A 192 9.81 -1.54 -22.53
N ALA A 193 9.03 -2.62 -22.46
CA ALA A 193 9.43 -3.91 -23.01
C ALA A 193 9.63 -3.90 -24.54
N CYS A 194 9.03 -2.92 -25.25
CA CYS A 194 9.19 -2.71 -26.68
C CYS A 194 10.12 -1.54 -27.02
N HIS A 195 10.62 -0.82 -26.01
CA HIS A 195 11.40 0.39 -26.23
C HIS A 195 12.82 0.07 -26.75
N PRO A 196 13.31 0.73 -27.84
CA PRO A 196 14.56 0.36 -28.50
C PRO A 196 15.82 0.51 -27.64
N ARG A 197 15.82 1.43 -26.67
CA ARG A 197 16.95 1.66 -25.75
C ARG A 197 16.90 0.81 -24.48
N VAL A 198 15.78 0.13 -24.19
CA VAL A 198 15.63 -0.72 -23.02
C VAL A 198 16.15 -2.13 -23.31
N GLU A 199 16.99 -2.65 -22.44
CA GLU A 199 17.52 -4.01 -22.50
C GLU A 199 16.61 -5.02 -21.82
N ALA A 200 16.12 -4.66 -20.62
CA ALA A 200 15.28 -5.54 -19.81
C ALA A 200 14.23 -4.75 -19.03
N VAL A 201 13.09 -5.38 -18.78
CA VAL A 201 12.02 -4.84 -17.94
C VAL A 201 11.62 -5.91 -16.92
N ARG A 202 11.41 -5.50 -15.68
CA ARG A 202 10.85 -6.31 -14.60
C ARG A 202 9.56 -5.66 -14.12
N TYR A 203 8.48 -6.38 -14.28
CA TYR A 203 7.16 -6.00 -13.79
C TYR A 203 6.31 -7.25 -13.60
N PRO A 204 5.79 -7.52 -12.40
CA PRO A 204 5.08 -8.77 -12.09
C PRO A 204 3.84 -9.03 -12.95
N GLY A 205 3.28 -8.01 -13.60
CA GLY A 205 2.14 -8.12 -14.53
C GLY A 205 2.51 -8.51 -15.95
N LEU A 206 3.79 -8.55 -16.33
CA LEU A 206 4.23 -9.03 -17.64
C LEU A 206 4.37 -10.55 -17.63
N LYS A 207 3.82 -11.23 -18.64
CA LYS A 207 3.94 -12.70 -18.78
C LYS A 207 5.37 -13.19 -18.90
N THR A 208 6.27 -12.34 -19.32
CA THR A 208 7.72 -12.61 -19.44
C THR A 208 8.49 -12.42 -18.14
N ASP A 209 7.86 -11.81 -17.12
CA ASP A 209 8.50 -11.61 -15.82
C ASP A 209 8.58 -12.94 -15.04
N PRO A 210 9.75 -13.26 -14.45
CA PRO A 210 9.91 -14.45 -13.63
C PRO A 210 8.93 -14.56 -12.46
N SER A 211 8.44 -13.42 -11.95
CA SER A 211 7.48 -13.37 -10.84
C SER A 211 6.02 -13.49 -11.29
N PHE A 212 5.71 -13.50 -12.61
CA PHE A 212 4.34 -13.45 -13.12
C PHE A 212 3.43 -14.55 -12.55
N ALA A 213 3.89 -15.80 -12.58
CA ALA A 213 3.08 -16.93 -12.07
C ALA A 213 2.81 -16.80 -10.56
N ARG A 214 3.77 -16.30 -9.80
CA ARG A 214 3.62 -16.01 -8.37
C ARG A 214 2.69 -14.84 -8.15
N ALA A 215 2.89 -13.73 -8.89
CA ALA A 215 2.05 -12.55 -8.81
C ALA A 215 0.57 -12.88 -9.05
N THR A 216 0.26 -13.60 -10.12
CA THR A 216 -1.12 -14.00 -10.46
C THR A 216 -1.76 -14.92 -9.43
N SER A 217 -0.96 -15.65 -8.64
CA SER A 217 -1.45 -16.55 -7.59
C SER A 217 -1.59 -15.90 -6.21
N GLN A 218 -0.91 -14.79 -5.96
CA GLN A 218 -0.82 -14.18 -4.64
C GLN A 218 -1.33 -12.73 -4.56
N LEU A 219 -1.31 -11.99 -5.66
CA LEU A 219 -1.84 -10.62 -5.71
C LEU A 219 -3.27 -10.61 -6.25
N VAL A 220 -4.04 -9.61 -5.84
CA VAL A 220 -5.44 -9.41 -6.22
C VAL A 220 -5.62 -7.98 -6.72
N GLY A 221 -6.35 -7.79 -7.81
CA GLY A 221 -6.73 -6.46 -8.29
C GLY A 221 -5.63 -5.64 -8.95
N GLY A 222 -4.40 -6.19 -9.11
CA GLY A 222 -3.30 -5.52 -9.77
C GLY A 222 -1.93 -6.05 -9.33
N PHE A 223 -0.88 -5.48 -9.92
CA PHE A 223 0.51 -5.93 -9.73
C PHE A 223 1.40 -4.84 -9.11
N GLY A 224 0.79 -3.76 -8.62
CA GLY A 224 1.48 -2.62 -8.01
C GLY A 224 2.03 -1.60 -9.02
N PRO A 225 2.60 -0.49 -8.53
CA PRO A 225 2.98 0.65 -9.36
C PRO A 225 4.43 0.61 -9.87
N TYR A 226 5.25 -0.40 -9.47
CA TYR A 226 6.69 -0.38 -9.71
C TYR A 226 7.05 -1.12 -10.98
N VAL A 227 7.67 -0.40 -11.94
CA VAL A 227 8.25 -0.96 -13.17
C VAL A 227 9.74 -0.71 -13.12
N ASP A 228 10.54 -1.77 -13.06
CA ASP A 228 11.99 -1.66 -13.12
C ASP A 228 12.49 -1.99 -14.52
N TYR A 229 13.44 -1.22 -14.99
CA TYR A 229 13.98 -1.34 -16.32
C TYR A 229 15.50 -1.11 -16.33
N MET A 230 16.16 -1.58 -17.36
CA MET A 230 17.59 -1.43 -17.56
C MET A 230 17.86 -0.88 -18.96
N TRP A 231 18.69 0.15 -19.05
CA TRP A 231 19.09 0.70 -20.33
C TRP A 231 20.17 -0.16 -21.00
N LYS A 232 20.17 -0.23 -22.34
CA LYS A 232 21.26 -0.88 -23.10
C LYS A 232 22.60 -0.21 -22.90
N GLU A 233 22.59 1.11 -22.66
CA GLU A 233 23.78 1.92 -22.43
C GLU A 233 24.38 1.72 -21.03
N SER A 234 23.61 1.19 -20.07
CA SER A 234 24.04 0.95 -18.68
C SER A 234 23.69 -0.47 -18.23
N PRO A 235 24.31 -1.52 -18.83
CA PRO A 235 24.01 -2.90 -18.49
C PRO A 235 24.30 -3.20 -17.02
N GLY A 236 23.35 -3.84 -16.35
CA GLY A 236 23.45 -4.21 -14.93
C GLY A 236 22.93 -3.14 -13.97
N GLU A 237 22.59 -1.93 -14.43
CA GLU A 237 21.99 -0.88 -13.62
C GLU A 237 20.48 -0.86 -13.80
N TRP A 238 19.76 -1.16 -12.70
CA TRP A 238 18.31 -1.12 -12.67
C TRP A 238 17.80 0.25 -12.24
N HIS A 239 16.87 0.78 -13.00
CA HIS A 239 16.13 2.01 -12.71
C HIS A 239 14.70 1.68 -12.37
N ARG A 240 14.09 2.42 -11.45
CA ARG A 240 12.70 2.27 -11.10
C ARG A 240 11.86 3.41 -11.64
N PHE A 241 10.82 3.06 -12.38
CA PHE A 241 9.71 3.92 -12.67
C PHE A 241 8.57 3.58 -11.69
N THR A 242 8.06 4.59 -10.99
CA THR A 242 6.89 4.45 -10.12
C THR A 242 5.70 5.11 -10.81
N ALA A 243 4.75 4.31 -11.26
CA ALA A 243 3.54 4.81 -11.87
C ALA A 243 2.66 5.53 -10.85
N THR A 244 1.96 6.54 -11.32
CA THR A 244 0.96 7.31 -10.57
C THR A 244 -0.44 7.03 -11.12
N ASP A 245 -1.45 7.66 -10.57
CA ASP A 245 -2.82 7.60 -11.06
C ASP A 245 -3.09 8.50 -12.28
N GLU A 246 -2.07 9.21 -12.78
CA GLU A 246 -2.16 9.90 -14.05
C GLU A 246 -2.34 8.93 -15.21
N ASP A 247 -2.91 9.44 -16.30
CA ASP A 247 -3.03 8.69 -17.54
C ASP A 247 -1.68 8.11 -18.01
N ALA A 248 -1.65 6.83 -18.32
CA ALA A 248 -0.43 6.12 -18.69
C ALA A 248 0.29 6.72 -19.90
N ARG A 249 -0.46 7.25 -20.88
CA ARG A 249 0.11 7.93 -22.04
C ARG A 249 0.86 9.19 -21.64
N THR A 250 0.31 9.97 -20.72
CA THR A 250 0.96 11.18 -20.18
C THR A 250 2.27 10.80 -19.49
N GLN A 251 2.25 9.75 -18.68
CA GLN A 251 3.43 9.24 -17.99
C GLN A 251 4.51 8.76 -18.97
N ILE A 252 4.15 8.08 -20.05
CA ILE A 252 5.07 7.64 -21.10
C ILE A 252 5.69 8.86 -21.83
N ILE A 253 4.87 9.86 -22.18
CA ILE A 253 5.37 11.09 -22.83
C ILE A 253 6.36 11.83 -21.91
N ASN A 254 6.09 11.90 -20.64
CA ASN A 254 6.99 12.52 -19.66
C ASN A 254 8.29 11.72 -19.50
N PHE A 255 8.21 10.39 -19.47
CA PHE A 255 9.37 9.49 -19.45
C PHE A 255 10.28 9.73 -20.66
N GLU A 256 9.73 9.78 -21.90
CA GLU A 256 10.47 10.01 -23.14
C GLU A 256 11.18 11.38 -23.20
N ARG A 257 10.65 12.39 -22.50
CA ARG A 257 11.24 13.73 -22.45
C ARG A 257 12.42 13.83 -21.47
N LEU A 258 12.52 12.91 -20.53
CA LEU A 258 13.55 12.92 -19.47
C LEU A 258 14.74 12.00 -19.83
N GLY A 259 14.56 11.06 -20.76
CA GLY A 259 15.56 10.09 -21.23
C GLY A 259 16.11 10.42 -22.60
#